data_b996b7090f445781226600a3d15a0509
#
_entry.id   b996b7090f445781226600a3d15a0509
#
_cell.length_a   1.000
_cell.length_b   1.000
_cell.length_c   1.000
_cell.angle_alpha   90.00
_cell.angle_beta   90.00
_cell.angle_gamma   90.00
#
_symmetry.space_group_name_H-M   'P 1'
#
loop_
_entity.id
_entity.type
_entity.pdbx_description
1 polymer ?
#
loop_
_entity_poly.entity_id
_entity_poly.type
_entity_poly.pdbx_seq_one_letter_code
_entity_poly.pdbx_strand_id
1 'polypeptide(L)'
;IKIRLSKINKEICLGINIGPNKDTAPDNIINDYLFCYKELHEYADFVTLNISSPNTPNLRKLHNIESFTKIIKAILIERDLHATKPKILIKLSPDEEVSSYRNIINTINQTDIDGVIISNTTNDEILKEQLNVGHLPGGISGKSLRNSSNKILKEIKSIISNEKIIVAVGGVFDVDSYNEKFELGADLVQMYTGLIYEGPNLVKRIIENDKQISRNSWVSIKS
;
A
#
# COMPACT_ATOMS: atom_id res chain seq x y z
N ILE A 1 -5.75 -6.78 18.29
CA ILE A 1 -4.63 -6.00 17.74
C ILE A 1 -4.22 -4.91 18.74
N LYS A 2 -5.10 -4.01 19.15
CA LYS A 2 -4.83 -2.88 20.08
C LYS A 2 -4.01 -3.28 21.30
N ILE A 3 -4.42 -4.34 22.05
CA ILE A 3 -3.69 -4.86 23.22
C ILE A 3 -2.25 -5.29 22.91
N ARG A 4 -2.00 -5.77 21.69
CA ARG A 4 -0.63 -6.15 21.27
C ARG A 4 0.19 -4.91 20.94
N LEU A 5 -0.41 -3.94 20.27
CA LEU A 5 0.24 -2.69 19.87
C LEU A 5 0.64 -1.85 21.10
N SER A 6 -0.21 -1.80 22.14
CA SER A 6 0.11 -1.07 23.37
C SER A 6 1.34 -1.60 24.14
N LYS A 7 1.83 -2.79 23.77
CA LYS A 7 3.01 -3.43 24.38
C LYS A 7 4.28 -3.30 23.53
N ILE A 8 4.17 -2.74 22.32
CA ILE A 8 5.31 -2.57 21.41
C ILE A 8 6.12 -1.35 21.84
N ASN A 9 7.42 -1.51 22.02
CA ASN A 9 8.34 -0.39 22.15
C ASN A 9 8.47 0.31 20.78
N LYS A 10 8.18 1.62 20.71
CA LYS A 10 8.13 2.41 19.48
C LYS A 10 9.51 2.82 18.96
N GLU A 11 10.46 1.90 18.87
CA GLU A 11 11.76 2.18 18.23
C GLU A 11 11.74 2.03 16.71
N ILE A 12 10.67 1.43 16.16
CA ILE A 12 10.51 1.19 14.73
C ILE A 12 9.36 2.01 14.16
N CYS A 13 9.45 2.36 12.87
CA CYS A 13 8.33 2.94 12.13
C CYS A 13 7.27 1.86 11.91
N LEU A 14 6.06 2.09 12.44
CA LEU A 14 4.96 1.13 12.42
C LEU A 14 3.84 1.58 11.49
N GLY A 15 3.63 0.83 10.41
CA GLY A 15 2.48 0.99 9.53
C GLY A 15 1.33 0.05 9.90
N ILE A 16 0.12 0.56 9.91
CA ILE A 16 -1.10 -0.24 10.13
C ILE A 16 -1.94 -0.25 8.87
N ASN A 17 -2.24 -1.46 8.37
CA ASN A 17 -3.08 -1.65 7.20
C ASN A 17 -4.52 -1.93 7.63
N ILE A 18 -5.45 -1.08 7.21
CA ILE A 18 -6.88 -1.20 7.52
C ILE A 18 -7.73 -1.38 6.26
N GLY A 19 -8.83 -2.06 6.41
CA GLY A 19 -9.79 -2.32 5.33
C GLY A 19 -11.11 -2.81 5.91
N PRO A 20 -12.17 -2.89 5.08
CA PRO A 20 -13.47 -3.36 5.54
C PRO A 20 -13.46 -4.87 5.79
N ASN A 21 -14.40 -5.32 6.60
CA ASN A 21 -14.67 -6.75 6.74
C ASN A 21 -15.26 -7.33 5.45
N LYS A 22 -15.08 -8.62 5.26
CA LYS A 22 -15.53 -9.33 4.05
C LYS A 22 -17.04 -9.22 3.81
N ASP A 23 -17.81 -9.26 4.90
CA ASP A 23 -19.27 -9.34 4.87
C ASP A 23 -19.94 -7.99 5.14
N THR A 24 -19.18 -6.90 5.18
CA THR A 24 -19.72 -5.55 5.39
C THR A 24 -20.49 -5.08 4.13
N ALA A 25 -21.73 -4.66 4.34
CA ALA A 25 -22.54 -4.08 3.27
C ALA A 25 -21.87 -2.82 2.68
N PRO A 26 -22.01 -2.55 1.37
CA PRO A 26 -21.34 -1.42 0.70
C PRO A 26 -21.54 -0.07 1.39
N ASP A 27 -22.74 0.21 1.88
CA ASP A 27 -23.08 1.46 2.55
C ASP A 27 -22.40 1.64 3.93
N ASN A 28 -21.92 0.54 4.52
CA ASN A 28 -21.29 0.53 5.83
C ASN A 28 -19.74 0.44 5.78
N ILE A 29 -19.15 0.31 4.60
CA ILE A 29 -17.70 0.15 4.43
C ILE A 29 -16.91 1.31 5.07
N ILE A 30 -17.41 2.54 4.96
CA ILE A 30 -16.78 3.72 5.57
C ILE A 30 -16.67 3.57 7.09
N ASN A 31 -17.68 2.98 7.72
CA ASN A 31 -17.71 2.78 9.18
C ASN A 31 -16.60 1.81 9.63
N ASP A 32 -16.29 0.79 8.84
CA ASP A 32 -15.19 -0.15 9.14
C ASP A 32 -13.83 0.57 9.12
N TYR A 33 -13.58 1.42 8.11
CA TYR A 33 -12.36 2.21 8.05
C TYR A 33 -12.26 3.18 9.22
N LEU A 34 -13.33 3.92 9.53
CA LEU A 34 -13.37 4.85 10.64
C LEU A 34 -13.17 4.16 11.99
N PHE A 35 -13.82 3.00 12.19
CA PHE A 35 -13.65 2.21 13.40
C PHE A 35 -12.18 1.78 13.58
N CYS A 36 -11.57 1.19 12.54
CA CYS A 36 -10.19 0.78 12.60
C CYS A 36 -9.24 1.96 12.81
N TYR A 37 -9.49 3.09 12.15
CA TYR A 37 -8.67 4.29 12.31
C TYR A 37 -8.73 4.80 13.75
N LYS A 38 -9.93 5.01 14.32
CA LYS A 38 -10.13 5.46 15.72
C LYS A 38 -9.41 4.59 16.74
N GLU A 39 -9.47 3.28 16.55
CA GLU A 39 -8.88 2.32 17.48
C GLU A 39 -7.35 2.21 17.39
N LEU A 40 -6.73 2.59 16.25
CA LEU A 40 -5.36 2.21 15.95
C LEU A 40 -4.42 3.38 15.62
N HIS A 41 -4.93 4.58 15.30
CA HIS A 41 -4.11 5.71 14.83
C HIS A 41 -3.01 6.13 15.81
N GLU A 42 -3.25 6.04 17.13
CA GLU A 42 -2.28 6.41 18.17
C GLU A 42 -1.02 5.52 18.18
N TYR A 43 -1.13 4.30 17.62
CA TYR A 43 -0.04 3.33 17.56
C TYR A 43 0.74 3.38 16.27
N ALA A 44 0.22 4.08 15.24
CA ALA A 44 0.78 4.09 13.90
C ALA A 44 1.63 5.32 13.62
N ASP A 45 2.73 5.15 12.88
CA ASP A 45 3.43 6.23 12.21
C ASP A 45 2.76 6.54 10.86
N PHE A 46 2.19 5.50 10.22
CA PHE A 46 1.33 5.65 9.05
C PHE A 46 0.20 4.61 9.03
N VAL A 47 -0.92 4.99 8.42
CA VAL A 47 -2.08 4.13 8.20
C VAL A 47 -2.25 3.90 6.70
N THR A 48 -2.39 2.64 6.30
CA THR A 48 -2.68 2.26 4.92
C THR A 48 -4.16 1.96 4.77
N LEU A 49 -4.85 2.71 3.92
CA LEU A 49 -6.21 2.38 3.50
C LEU A 49 -6.13 1.36 2.35
N ASN A 50 -6.46 0.11 2.64
CA ASN A 50 -6.45 -0.95 1.64
C ASN A 50 -7.78 -1.00 0.89
N ILE A 51 -7.87 -0.26 -0.21
CA ILE A 51 -9.07 -0.18 -1.05
C ILE A 51 -9.09 -1.24 -2.17
N SER A 52 -8.10 -2.11 -2.23
CA SER A 52 -7.81 -2.95 -3.41
C SER A 52 -7.69 -4.44 -3.11
N SER A 53 -8.23 -4.92 -1.97
CA SER A 53 -8.14 -6.33 -1.61
C SER A 53 -8.90 -7.21 -2.63
N PRO A 54 -8.23 -8.17 -3.31
CA PRO A 54 -8.89 -9.09 -4.22
C PRO A 54 -9.81 -10.09 -3.48
N ASN A 55 -9.65 -10.20 -2.16
CA ASN A 55 -10.37 -11.15 -1.31
C ASN A 55 -11.67 -10.58 -0.72
N THR A 56 -11.94 -9.30 -0.90
CA THR A 56 -13.15 -8.64 -0.41
C THR A 56 -14.09 -8.36 -1.58
N PRO A 57 -15.23 -9.06 -1.70
CA PRO A 57 -16.20 -8.83 -2.76
C PRO A 57 -16.61 -7.35 -2.79
N ASN A 58 -16.78 -6.81 -3.99
CA ASN A 58 -17.18 -5.42 -4.21
C ASN A 58 -16.20 -4.33 -3.73
N LEU A 59 -15.06 -4.64 -3.10
CA LEU A 59 -14.08 -3.62 -2.73
C LEU A 59 -13.54 -2.88 -3.96
N ARG A 60 -13.44 -3.57 -5.10
CA ARG A 60 -13.10 -2.96 -6.39
C ARG A 60 -14.19 -2.00 -6.91
N LYS A 61 -15.44 -2.12 -6.46
CA LYS A 61 -16.48 -1.12 -6.75
C LYS A 61 -16.22 0.23 -6.02
N LEU A 62 -15.35 0.24 -5.01
CA LEU A 62 -14.85 1.48 -4.39
C LEU A 62 -13.92 2.28 -5.31
N HIS A 63 -13.51 1.70 -6.44
CA HIS A 63 -12.85 2.43 -7.54
C HIS A 63 -13.82 3.36 -8.29
N ASN A 64 -15.14 3.30 -8.00
CA ASN A 64 -16.01 4.43 -8.27
C ASN A 64 -15.47 5.63 -7.47
N ILE A 65 -15.03 6.63 -8.20
CA ILE A 65 -14.37 7.83 -7.68
C ILE A 65 -15.20 8.52 -6.57
N GLU A 66 -16.53 8.42 -6.64
CA GLU A 66 -17.42 8.98 -5.62
C GLU A 66 -17.27 8.27 -4.27
N SER A 67 -17.30 6.92 -4.27
CA SER A 67 -17.14 6.11 -3.07
C SER A 67 -15.74 6.28 -2.48
N PHE A 68 -14.71 6.29 -3.32
CA PHE A 68 -13.33 6.55 -2.94
C PHE A 68 -13.18 7.91 -2.27
N THR A 69 -13.73 8.96 -2.88
CA THR A 69 -13.68 10.33 -2.34
C THR A 69 -14.40 10.44 -1.00
N LYS A 70 -15.53 9.74 -0.82
CA LYS A 70 -16.26 9.71 0.46
C LYS A 70 -15.39 9.09 1.56
N ILE A 71 -14.72 7.97 1.30
CA ILE A 71 -13.84 7.32 2.28
C ILE A 71 -12.68 8.24 2.67
N ILE A 72 -11.98 8.81 1.68
CA ILE A 72 -10.88 9.74 1.94
C ILE A 72 -11.32 10.91 2.79
N LYS A 73 -12.40 11.59 2.41
CA LYS A 73 -12.93 12.74 3.17
C LYS A 73 -13.27 12.35 4.62
N ALA A 74 -13.92 11.21 4.82
CA ALA A 74 -14.30 10.76 6.16
C ALA A 74 -13.06 10.49 7.04
N ILE A 75 -12.02 9.84 6.48
CA ILE A 75 -10.79 9.56 7.21
C ILE A 75 -9.98 10.83 7.49
N LEU A 76 -9.90 11.77 6.55
CA LEU A 76 -9.19 13.03 6.76
C LEU A 76 -9.88 13.90 7.83
N ILE A 77 -11.22 13.98 7.82
CA ILE A 77 -11.99 14.65 8.86
C ILE A 77 -11.71 13.99 10.22
N GLU A 78 -11.76 12.67 10.30
CA GLU A 78 -11.49 11.94 11.53
C GLU A 78 -10.04 12.17 12.00
N ARG A 79 -9.04 12.10 11.11
CA ARG A 79 -7.65 12.41 11.43
C ARG A 79 -7.49 13.78 12.08
N ASP A 80 -8.20 14.77 11.57
CA ASP A 80 -8.07 16.16 12.03
C ASP A 80 -8.65 16.40 13.42
N LEU A 81 -9.51 15.51 13.91
CA LEU A 81 -10.03 15.54 15.27
C LEU A 81 -9.02 15.07 16.33
N HIS A 82 -7.92 14.45 15.93
CA HIS A 82 -6.93 13.85 16.83
C HIS A 82 -5.62 14.65 16.89
N ALA A 83 -4.95 14.62 18.05
CA ALA A 83 -3.63 15.22 18.22
C ALA A 83 -2.55 14.42 17.46
N THR A 84 -2.64 13.07 17.50
CA THR A 84 -1.76 12.18 16.74
C THR A 84 -2.32 12.00 15.34
N LYS A 85 -1.56 12.44 14.33
CA LYS A 85 -1.96 12.42 12.92
C LYS A 85 -0.98 11.56 12.11
N PRO A 86 -1.12 10.22 12.12
CA PRO A 86 -0.28 9.36 11.30
C PRO A 86 -0.47 9.70 9.81
N LYS A 87 0.59 9.48 9.01
CA LYS A 87 0.48 9.61 7.56
C LYS A 87 -0.52 8.62 6.99
N ILE A 88 -1.27 9.02 5.97
CA ILE A 88 -2.28 8.18 5.33
C ILE A 88 -1.83 7.82 3.91
N LEU A 89 -1.68 6.52 3.65
CA LEU A 89 -1.31 5.97 2.35
C LEU A 89 -2.45 5.13 1.77
N ILE A 90 -2.65 5.22 0.46
CA ILE A 90 -3.66 4.44 -0.26
C ILE A 90 -2.99 3.26 -0.96
N LYS A 91 -3.43 2.02 -0.68
CA LYS A 91 -2.91 0.82 -1.36
C LYS A 91 -3.76 0.47 -2.57
N LEU A 92 -3.12 0.49 -3.75
CA LEU A 92 -3.75 0.30 -5.05
C LEU A 92 -3.66 -1.14 -5.55
N SER A 93 -4.65 -1.55 -6.35
CA SER A 93 -4.63 -2.81 -7.10
C SER A 93 -3.67 -2.71 -8.28
N PRO A 94 -3.03 -3.80 -8.73
CA PRO A 94 -2.32 -3.81 -10.00
C PRO A 94 -3.24 -4.07 -11.22
N ASP A 95 -4.52 -4.35 -11.01
CA ASP A 95 -5.44 -4.87 -12.03
C ASP A 95 -6.41 -3.80 -12.55
N GLU A 96 -6.14 -2.52 -12.29
CA GLU A 96 -7.01 -1.43 -12.72
C GLU A 96 -6.63 -0.91 -14.11
N GLU A 97 -7.63 -0.31 -14.79
CA GLU A 97 -7.37 0.43 -16.01
C GLU A 97 -6.62 1.74 -15.73
N VAL A 98 -5.84 2.20 -16.72
CA VAL A 98 -5.07 3.45 -16.64
C VAL A 98 -5.94 4.65 -16.31
N SER A 99 -7.15 4.70 -16.85
CA SER A 99 -8.15 5.75 -16.58
C SER A 99 -8.54 5.81 -15.10
N SER A 100 -8.71 4.65 -14.46
CA SER A 100 -9.02 4.54 -13.03
C SER A 100 -7.88 5.08 -12.18
N TYR A 101 -6.62 4.72 -12.48
CA TYR A 101 -5.47 5.29 -11.77
C TYR A 101 -5.40 6.81 -11.88
N ARG A 102 -5.64 7.38 -13.07
CA ARG A 102 -5.62 8.84 -13.25
C ARG A 102 -6.65 9.53 -12.35
N ASN A 103 -7.86 9.01 -12.27
CA ASN A 103 -8.92 9.57 -11.42
C ASN A 103 -8.56 9.49 -9.94
N ILE A 104 -8.05 8.33 -9.48
CA ILE A 104 -7.63 8.11 -8.10
C ILE A 104 -6.46 9.04 -7.75
N ILE A 105 -5.42 9.09 -8.59
CA ILE A 105 -4.24 9.92 -8.34
C ILE A 105 -4.58 11.40 -8.37
N ASN A 106 -5.44 11.85 -9.28
CA ASN A 106 -5.93 13.24 -9.27
C ASN A 106 -6.62 13.60 -7.94
N THR A 107 -7.44 12.70 -7.41
CA THR A 107 -8.07 12.91 -6.10
C THR A 107 -7.03 12.95 -4.98
N ILE A 108 -6.03 12.06 -4.99
CA ILE A 108 -4.93 12.05 -4.01
C ILE A 108 -4.14 13.35 -4.09
N ASN A 109 -3.79 13.81 -5.29
CA ASN A 109 -3.05 15.06 -5.49
C ASN A 109 -3.79 16.30 -4.95
N GLN A 110 -5.13 16.27 -4.92
CA GLN A 110 -5.99 17.36 -4.46
C GLN A 110 -6.39 17.25 -2.97
N THR A 111 -5.87 16.26 -2.25
CA THR A 111 -6.24 16.01 -0.84
C THR A 111 -4.98 15.89 0.04
N ASP A 112 -5.19 15.92 1.35
CA ASP A 112 -4.13 15.75 2.35
C ASP A 112 -3.75 14.26 2.59
N ILE A 113 -3.99 13.39 1.62
CA ILE A 113 -3.44 12.04 1.60
C ILE A 113 -1.94 12.13 1.34
N ASP A 114 -1.14 11.42 2.13
CA ASP A 114 0.33 11.54 2.10
C ASP A 114 0.98 10.77 0.94
N GLY A 115 0.32 9.74 0.41
CA GLY A 115 0.90 8.98 -0.69
C GLY A 115 0.18 7.68 -1.04
N VAL A 116 0.88 6.81 -1.78
CA VAL A 116 0.34 5.56 -2.31
C VAL A 116 1.27 4.36 -2.04
N ILE A 117 0.68 3.16 -1.98
CA ILE A 117 1.40 1.89 -1.97
C ILE A 117 1.06 1.12 -3.25
N ILE A 118 2.06 0.77 -4.03
CA ILE A 118 1.96 0.10 -5.33
C ILE A 118 2.78 -1.18 -5.30
N SER A 119 2.15 -2.34 -5.33
CA SER A 119 0.75 -2.64 -5.51
C SER A 119 0.28 -3.73 -4.54
N ASN A 120 -1.02 -4.02 -4.55
CA ASN A 120 -1.58 -5.25 -3.99
C ASN A 120 -1.22 -6.46 -4.89
N THR A 121 -1.69 -7.65 -4.55
CA THR A 121 -1.60 -8.85 -5.38
C THR A 121 -2.51 -8.74 -6.61
N THR A 122 -2.19 -9.46 -7.69
CA THR A 122 -2.98 -9.48 -8.92
C THR A 122 -3.91 -10.68 -9.01
N ASN A 123 -5.08 -10.48 -9.60
CA ASN A 123 -6.00 -11.54 -10.02
C ASN A 123 -6.01 -11.76 -11.53
N ASP A 124 -4.95 -11.32 -12.23
CA ASP A 124 -4.80 -11.53 -13.66
C ASP A 124 -5.01 -13.02 -14.02
N GLU A 125 -6.08 -13.28 -14.78
CA GLU A 125 -6.50 -14.65 -15.14
C GLU A 125 -5.47 -15.32 -16.06
N ILE A 126 -4.88 -14.57 -16.97
CA ILE A 126 -3.87 -15.08 -17.90
C ILE A 126 -2.65 -15.54 -17.10
N LEU A 127 -2.20 -14.72 -16.17
CA LEU A 127 -1.08 -15.07 -15.29
C LEU A 127 -1.41 -16.26 -14.39
N LYS A 128 -2.64 -16.36 -13.87
CA LYS A 128 -3.10 -17.51 -13.10
C LYS A 128 -3.11 -18.82 -13.91
N GLU A 129 -3.53 -18.77 -15.15
CA GLU A 129 -3.48 -19.90 -16.08
C GLU A 129 -2.04 -20.33 -16.40
N GLN A 130 -1.17 -19.37 -16.73
CA GLN A 130 0.26 -19.64 -17.01
C GLN A 130 0.96 -20.31 -15.82
N LEU A 131 0.59 -19.96 -14.61
CA LEU A 131 1.15 -20.53 -13.37
C LEU A 131 0.40 -21.81 -12.91
N ASN A 132 -0.65 -22.21 -13.61
CA ASN A 132 -1.53 -23.33 -13.24
C ASN A 132 -2.11 -23.23 -11.82
N VAL A 133 -2.46 -22.00 -11.39
CA VAL A 133 -3.03 -21.71 -10.07
C VAL A 133 -4.44 -21.10 -10.13
N GLY A 134 -5.09 -21.13 -11.29
CA GLY A 134 -6.44 -20.59 -11.49
C GLY A 134 -7.50 -21.18 -10.57
N HIS A 135 -7.29 -22.40 -10.08
CA HIS A 135 -8.18 -23.11 -9.14
C HIS A 135 -8.00 -22.66 -7.67
N LEU A 136 -6.96 -21.88 -7.37
CA LEU A 136 -6.68 -21.43 -6.01
C LEU A 136 -7.31 -20.05 -5.73
N PRO A 137 -7.88 -19.86 -4.53
CA PRO A 137 -8.38 -18.55 -4.13
C PRO A 137 -7.24 -17.56 -3.87
N GLY A 138 -7.53 -16.26 -4.01
CA GLY A 138 -6.58 -15.17 -3.72
C GLY A 138 -5.85 -14.64 -4.95
N GLY A 139 -4.99 -13.67 -4.72
CA GLY A 139 -4.17 -13.01 -5.76
C GLY A 139 -2.74 -13.55 -5.80
N ILE A 140 -2.12 -13.44 -6.97
CA ILE A 140 -0.71 -13.78 -7.21
C ILE A 140 0.19 -12.71 -6.61
N SER A 141 1.25 -13.15 -5.93
CA SER A 141 2.32 -12.32 -5.37
C SER A 141 3.72 -12.82 -5.77
N GLY A 142 4.77 -12.28 -5.19
CA GLY A 142 6.13 -12.73 -5.41
C GLY A 142 6.69 -12.32 -6.78
N LYS A 143 7.63 -13.12 -7.31
CA LYS A 143 8.38 -12.81 -8.55
C LYS A 143 7.45 -12.54 -9.72
N SER A 144 6.38 -13.30 -9.85
CA SER A 144 5.41 -13.18 -10.95
C SER A 144 4.68 -11.83 -10.99
N LEU A 145 4.59 -11.13 -9.84
CA LEU A 145 3.99 -9.79 -9.76
C LEU A 145 4.94 -8.67 -10.20
N ARG A 146 6.26 -8.91 -10.33
CA ARG A 146 7.27 -7.87 -10.56
C ARG A 146 6.94 -6.97 -11.76
N ASN A 147 6.68 -7.58 -12.90
CA ASN A 147 6.47 -6.82 -14.14
C ASN A 147 5.23 -5.92 -14.09
N SER A 148 4.09 -6.46 -13.63
CA SER A 148 2.86 -5.67 -13.50
C SER A 148 3.02 -4.56 -12.45
N SER A 149 3.59 -4.84 -11.30
CA SER A 149 3.81 -3.83 -10.26
C SER A 149 4.78 -2.73 -10.72
N ASN A 150 5.84 -3.07 -11.48
CA ASN A 150 6.79 -2.11 -12.03
C ASN A 150 6.16 -1.22 -13.12
N LYS A 151 5.35 -1.81 -13.99
CA LYS A 151 4.62 -1.06 -15.02
C LYS A 151 3.74 0.02 -14.40
N ILE A 152 2.97 -0.35 -13.37
CA ILE A 152 2.07 0.59 -12.70
C ILE A 152 2.84 1.63 -11.88
N LEU A 153 3.92 1.23 -11.21
CA LEU A 153 4.78 2.15 -10.50
C LEU A 153 5.28 3.28 -11.42
N LYS A 154 5.78 2.92 -12.60
CA LYS A 154 6.24 3.89 -13.60
C LYS A 154 5.11 4.80 -14.08
N GLU A 155 3.91 4.25 -14.31
CA GLU A 155 2.74 5.04 -14.73
C GLU A 155 2.32 6.02 -13.64
N ILE A 156 2.16 5.57 -12.40
CA ILE A 156 1.75 6.43 -11.29
C ILE A 156 2.80 7.49 -11.01
N LYS A 157 4.10 7.17 -11.07
CA LYS A 157 5.17 8.18 -10.92
C LYS A 157 5.05 9.32 -11.91
N SER A 158 4.54 9.07 -13.11
CA SER A 158 4.39 10.12 -14.13
C SER A 158 3.23 11.10 -13.89
N ILE A 159 2.29 10.77 -12.99
CA ILE A 159 1.05 11.54 -12.77
C ILE A 159 0.82 11.98 -11.32
N ILE A 160 1.55 11.42 -10.37
CA ILE A 160 1.44 11.78 -8.97
C ILE A 160 2.30 13.02 -8.66
N SER A 161 1.82 13.88 -7.74
CA SER A 161 2.60 15.03 -7.26
C SER A 161 3.89 14.59 -6.56
N ASN A 162 4.98 15.32 -6.78
CA ASN A 162 6.28 15.03 -6.16
C ASN A 162 6.28 15.15 -4.63
N GLU A 163 5.28 15.78 -4.05
CA GLU A 163 5.10 15.89 -2.60
C GLU A 163 4.51 14.62 -1.97
N LYS A 164 3.98 13.71 -2.79
CA LYS A 164 3.34 12.48 -2.34
C LYS A 164 4.34 11.33 -2.29
N ILE A 165 4.27 10.55 -1.22
CA ILE A 165 5.13 9.39 -0.99
C ILE A 165 4.69 8.22 -1.87
N ILE A 166 5.63 7.58 -2.54
CA ILE A 166 5.41 6.36 -3.30
C ILE A 166 6.11 5.19 -2.61
N VAL A 167 5.33 4.25 -2.12
CA VAL A 167 5.85 3.00 -1.56
C VAL A 167 5.66 1.88 -2.58
N ALA A 168 6.73 1.28 -3.05
CA ALA A 168 6.64 0.15 -3.98
C ALA A 168 6.60 -1.19 -3.25
N VAL A 169 5.75 -2.11 -3.71
CA VAL A 169 5.66 -3.49 -3.22
C VAL A 169 5.28 -4.43 -4.36
N GLY A 170 5.81 -5.65 -4.33
CA GLY A 170 5.55 -6.70 -5.32
C GLY A 170 6.78 -7.05 -6.15
N GLY A 171 7.16 -8.33 -6.09
CA GLY A 171 8.28 -8.87 -6.84
C GLY A 171 9.66 -8.54 -6.32
N VAL A 172 9.82 -8.09 -5.08
CA VAL A 172 11.12 -7.85 -4.45
C VAL A 172 11.59 -9.14 -3.78
N PHE A 173 12.74 -9.66 -4.23
CA PHE A 173 13.32 -10.92 -3.76
C PHE A 173 14.86 -10.94 -3.75
N ASP A 174 15.51 -9.88 -4.23
CA ASP A 174 16.95 -9.64 -4.21
C ASP A 174 17.27 -8.16 -4.23
N VAL A 175 18.56 -7.82 -4.20
CA VAL A 175 19.06 -6.43 -4.24
C VAL A 175 18.69 -5.73 -5.55
N ASP A 176 18.75 -6.44 -6.67
CA ASP A 176 18.47 -5.85 -7.99
C ASP A 176 16.99 -5.49 -8.13
N SER A 177 16.09 -6.40 -7.74
CA SER A 177 14.65 -6.13 -7.74
C SER A 177 14.23 -5.04 -6.73
N TYR A 178 15.00 -4.86 -5.65
CA TYR A 178 14.85 -3.75 -4.72
C TYR A 178 15.29 -2.43 -5.35
N ASN A 179 16.49 -2.36 -5.91
CA ASN A 179 17.03 -1.15 -6.53
C ASN A 179 16.16 -0.69 -7.72
N GLU A 180 15.66 -1.61 -8.52
CA GLU A 180 14.76 -1.32 -9.64
C GLU A 180 13.53 -0.50 -9.20
N LYS A 181 12.99 -0.73 -7.99
CA LYS A 181 11.85 0.05 -7.49
C LYS A 181 12.19 1.53 -7.33
N PHE A 182 13.38 1.85 -6.84
CA PHE A 182 13.84 3.24 -6.72
C PHE A 182 14.13 3.87 -8.09
N GLU A 183 14.73 3.11 -9.01
CA GLU A 183 14.95 3.58 -10.38
C GLU A 183 13.64 3.93 -11.09
N LEU A 184 12.56 3.24 -10.74
CA LEU A 184 11.21 3.51 -11.22
C LEU A 184 10.48 4.62 -10.46
N GLY A 185 11.11 5.21 -9.44
CA GLY A 185 10.63 6.40 -8.75
C GLY A 185 9.91 6.14 -7.43
N ALA A 186 10.12 4.99 -6.80
CA ALA A 186 9.67 4.76 -5.43
C ALA A 186 10.53 5.54 -4.42
N ASP A 187 9.90 6.00 -3.34
CA ASP A 187 10.59 6.60 -2.19
C ASP A 187 10.92 5.54 -1.13
N LEU A 188 10.08 4.50 -1.02
CA LEU A 188 10.23 3.39 -0.08
C LEU A 188 9.85 2.06 -0.76
N VAL A 189 10.39 0.97 -0.22
CA VAL A 189 10.11 -0.38 -0.72
C VAL A 189 9.63 -1.29 0.40
N GLN A 190 8.53 -2.01 0.16
CA GLN A 190 8.03 -3.08 1.01
C GLN A 190 8.27 -4.45 0.37
N MET A 191 8.49 -5.46 1.18
CA MET A 191 8.59 -6.85 0.75
C MET A 191 7.76 -7.77 1.64
N TYR A 192 7.22 -8.83 1.07
CA TYR A 192 6.46 -9.85 1.80
C TYR A 192 6.84 -11.26 1.33
N THR A 193 6.46 -11.63 0.12
CA THR A 193 6.68 -12.98 -0.42
C THR A 193 8.18 -13.32 -0.54
N GLY A 194 8.99 -12.35 -0.98
CA GLY A 194 10.44 -12.53 -1.01
C GLY A 194 11.02 -12.85 0.36
N LEU A 195 10.54 -12.18 1.41
CA LEU A 195 10.96 -12.45 2.79
C LEU A 195 10.59 -13.86 3.26
N ILE A 196 9.42 -14.39 2.83
CA ILE A 196 9.00 -15.76 3.17
C ILE A 196 9.92 -16.80 2.53
N TYR A 197 10.31 -16.62 1.27
CA TYR A 197 11.14 -17.59 0.54
C TYR A 197 12.65 -17.46 0.82
N GLU A 198 13.15 -16.22 0.90
CA GLU A 198 14.58 -15.93 1.09
C GLU A 198 14.99 -15.80 2.57
N GLY A 199 13.99 -15.71 3.47
CA GLY A 199 14.20 -15.53 4.90
C GLY A 199 14.69 -14.11 5.28
N PRO A 200 14.93 -13.87 6.57
CA PRO A 200 15.33 -12.55 7.09
C PRO A 200 16.67 -12.04 6.56
N ASN A 201 17.54 -12.94 6.07
CA ASN A 201 18.80 -12.58 5.44
C ASN A 201 18.62 -11.74 4.16
N LEU A 202 17.45 -11.78 3.52
CA LEU A 202 17.14 -10.91 2.40
C LEU A 202 17.25 -9.43 2.81
N VAL A 203 16.64 -9.06 3.94
CA VAL A 203 16.70 -7.69 4.46
C VAL A 203 18.14 -7.27 4.72
N LYS A 204 18.93 -8.14 5.37
CA LYS A 204 20.34 -7.87 5.65
C LYS A 204 21.13 -7.64 4.36
N ARG A 205 21.00 -8.54 3.36
CA ARG A 205 21.67 -8.39 2.06
C ARG A 205 21.29 -7.08 1.35
N ILE A 206 20.01 -6.69 1.42
CA ILE A 206 19.54 -5.43 0.84
C ILE A 206 20.18 -4.25 1.55
N ILE A 207 20.15 -4.19 2.87
CA ILE A 207 20.71 -3.08 3.65
C ILE A 207 22.22 -2.94 3.43
N GLU A 208 22.97 -4.05 3.39
CA GLU A 208 24.41 -4.04 3.16
C GLU A 208 24.80 -3.57 1.75
N ASN A 209 23.92 -3.72 0.77
CA ASN A 209 24.16 -3.36 -0.63
C ASN A 209 23.31 -2.15 -1.10
N ASP A 210 22.56 -1.53 -0.20
CA ASP A 210 21.71 -0.40 -0.56
C ASP A 210 22.54 0.88 -0.73
N LYS A 211 22.65 1.31 -1.98
CA LYS A 211 23.27 2.58 -2.37
C LYS A 211 22.45 3.81 -1.95
N GLN A 212 21.19 3.62 -1.55
CA GLN A 212 20.25 4.68 -1.16
C GLN A 212 20.29 4.97 0.34
N ILE A 213 20.60 3.99 1.19
CA ILE A 213 20.70 4.16 2.66
C ILE A 213 21.78 5.18 3.03
N SER A 214 22.81 5.36 2.22
CA SER A 214 23.83 6.40 2.38
C SER A 214 23.29 7.83 2.18
N ARG A 215 22.04 8.02 1.75
CA ARG A 215 21.43 9.30 1.41
C ARG A 215 20.34 9.72 2.40
N ASN A 216 20.53 9.60 3.71
CA ASN A 216 19.72 10.28 4.76
C ASN A 216 18.18 10.34 4.56
N SER A 217 17.59 9.41 3.82
CA SER A 217 16.15 9.44 3.50
C SER A 217 15.22 9.00 4.64
N TRP A 218 15.75 8.45 5.71
CA TRP A 218 14.97 8.01 6.88
C TRP A 218 14.48 9.15 7.78
N VAL A 219 15.05 10.35 7.64
CA VAL A 219 14.75 11.52 8.49
C VAL A 219 13.44 12.19 8.07
N SER A 220 13.05 12.12 6.80
CA SER A 220 11.87 12.85 6.28
C SER A 220 10.51 12.23 6.61
N ILE A 221 10.46 11.00 7.12
CA ILE A 221 9.18 10.37 7.50
C ILE A 221 8.79 10.73 8.94
N LYS A 222 9.74 11.18 9.76
CA LYS A 222 9.51 11.60 11.15
C LYS A 222 9.37 13.11 11.34
N SER A 223 9.62 13.90 10.34
CA SER A 223 9.36 15.33 10.30
C SER A 223 8.11 15.64 9.49
#